data_83b5aeb4de3b44a59aa97c862dd222f5
#
_entry.id   83b5aeb4de3b44a59aa97c862dd222f5
#
_cell.length_a   1.000
_cell.length_b   1.000
_cell.length_c   1.000
_cell.angle_alpha   90.00
_cell.angle_beta   90.00
_cell.angle_gamma   90.00
#
_symmetry.space_group_name_H-M   'P 1'
#
loop_
_entity.id
_entity.type
_entity.pdbx_description
1 polymer ?
#
loop_
_entity_poly.entity_id
_entity_poly.type
_entity_poly.pdbx_seq_one_letter_code
_entity_poly.pdbx_strand_id
1 'polypeptide(L)'
;MSITADRKAELVKSYAQAEGDTGSPEVQVAILSERISNLTEHFKGHAKDHHSRRGLLKMVGQRRRLLDYLKAKDSKRYDTLIERLGLRR
;
A
#
# COMPACT_ATOMS: atom_id res chain seq x y z
N MET A 1 -13.12 -3.60 4.53
CA MET A 1 -12.11 -2.54 4.69
C MET A 1 -10.71 -3.10 4.80
N SER A 2 -10.57 -4.18 5.51
CA SER A 2 -9.33 -4.96 5.47
C SER A 2 -9.32 -5.82 4.22
N ILE A 3 -8.14 -6.29 3.81
CA ILE A 3 -8.04 -7.21 2.68
C ILE A 3 -8.14 -8.64 3.18
N THR A 4 -8.62 -9.52 2.31
CA THR A 4 -8.70 -10.95 2.64
C THR A 4 -7.30 -11.57 2.65
N ALA A 5 -7.16 -12.73 3.31
CA ALA A 5 -5.89 -13.45 3.32
C ALA A 5 -5.47 -13.85 1.89
N ASP A 6 -6.42 -14.25 1.06
CA ASP A 6 -6.15 -14.63 -0.32
C ASP A 6 -5.63 -13.46 -1.14
N ARG A 7 -6.26 -12.29 -0.99
CA ARG A 7 -5.82 -11.08 -1.71
C ARG A 7 -4.44 -10.62 -1.23
N LYS A 8 -4.19 -10.70 0.06
CA LYS A 8 -2.89 -10.38 0.63
C LYS A 8 -1.80 -11.30 0.05
N ALA A 9 -2.08 -12.60 -0.03
CA ALA A 9 -1.15 -13.57 -0.62
C ALA A 9 -0.85 -13.24 -2.09
N GLU A 10 -1.86 -12.85 -2.86
CA GLU A 10 -1.68 -12.43 -4.25
C GLU A 10 -0.76 -11.21 -4.35
N LEU A 11 -0.95 -10.21 -3.49
CA LEU A 11 -0.12 -9.01 -3.48
C LEU A 11 1.32 -9.33 -3.10
N VAL A 12 1.52 -10.16 -2.09
CA VAL A 12 2.85 -10.60 -1.69
C VAL A 12 3.55 -11.26 -2.88
N LYS A 13 2.88 -12.18 -3.55
CA LYS A 13 3.44 -12.90 -4.69
C LYS A 13 3.76 -11.97 -5.86
N SER A 14 2.86 -11.02 -6.16
CA SER A 14 3.00 -10.11 -7.30
C SER A 14 4.12 -9.10 -7.12
N TYR A 15 4.37 -8.66 -5.89
CA TYR A 15 5.32 -7.58 -5.61
C TYR A 15 6.60 -8.05 -4.92
N ALA A 16 6.72 -9.34 -4.63
CA ALA A 16 7.93 -9.90 -4.03
C ALA A 16 9.15 -9.65 -4.92
N GLN A 17 10.26 -9.24 -4.30
CA GLN A 17 11.51 -8.96 -5.01
C GLN A 17 12.36 -10.22 -5.15
N ALA A 18 12.07 -11.25 -4.35
CA ALA A 18 12.75 -12.54 -4.39
C ALA A 18 11.79 -13.59 -3.85
N GLU A 19 12.10 -14.86 -4.13
CA GLU A 19 11.33 -15.97 -3.59
C GLU A 19 11.32 -15.91 -2.07
N GLY A 20 10.14 -16.06 -1.47
CA GLY A 20 9.98 -16.00 -0.02
C GLY A 20 9.90 -14.60 0.56
N ASP A 21 9.97 -13.55 -0.27
CA ASP A 21 9.85 -12.17 0.19
C ASP A 21 8.41 -11.87 0.58
N THR A 22 8.19 -11.54 1.85
CA THR A 22 6.88 -11.17 2.38
C THR A 22 6.87 -9.77 2.99
N GLY A 23 8.02 -9.09 3.05
CA GLY A 23 8.15 -7.84 3.78
C GLY A 23 8.98 -6.75 3.14
N SER A 24 9.28 -6.84 1.83
CA SER A 24 9.99 -5.75 1.15
C SER A 24 9.13 -4.48 1.13
N PRO A 25 9.75 -3.30 0.93
CA PRO A 25 8.97 -2.06 0.79
C PRO A 25 7.90 -2.16 -0.30
N GLU A 26 8.20 -2.81 -1.42
CA GLU A 26 7.23 -2.99 -2.51
C GLU A 26 6.00 -3.77 -2.06
N VAL A 27 6.20 -4.87 -1.34
CA VAL A 27 5.09 -5.69 -0.82
C VAL A 27 4.27 -4.89 0.18
N GLN A 28 4.94 -4.20 1.11
CA GLN A 28 4.26 -3.40 2.13
C GLN A 28 3.44 -2.27 1.51
N VAL A 29 4.01 -1.56 0.53
CA VAL A 29 3.30 -0.47 -0.15
C VAL A 29 2.11 -1.01 -0.94
N ALA A 30 2.24 -2.15 -1.60
CA ALA A 30 1.14 -2.76 -2.33
C ALA A 30 -0.03 -3.11 -1.39
N ILE A 31 0.26 -3.71 -0.24
CA ILE A 31 -0.75 -4.05 0.76
C ILE A 31 -1.42 -2.79 1.30
N LEU A 32 -0.62 -1.78 1.68
CA LEU A 32 -1.16 -0.51 2.18
C LEU A 32 -2.03 0.17 1.13
N SER A 33 -1.62 0.17 -0.13
CA SER A 33 -2.37 0.80 -1.21
C SER A 33 -3.74 0.14 -1.41
N GLU A 34 -3.81 -1.18 -1.34
CA GLU A 34 -5.07 -1.91 -1.42
C GLU A 34 -5.97 -1.57 -0.23
N ARG A 35 -5.43 -1.57 0.98
CA ARG A 35 -6.20 -1.23 2.18
C ARG A 35 -6.69 0.21 2.14
N ILE A 36 -5.87 1.14 1.67
CA ILE A 36 -6.26 2.55 1.52
C ILE A 36 -7.41 2.66 0.52
N SER A 37 -7.32 1.97 -0.61
CA SER A 37 -8.36 1.96 -1.62
C SER A 37 -9.69 1.44 -1.06
N ASN A 38 -9.64 0.32 -0.34
CA ASN A 38 -10.83 -0.29 0.27
C ASN A 38 -11.46 0.64 1.29
N LEU A 39 -10.64 1.31 2.11
CA LEU A 39 -11.13 2.22 3.13
C LEU A 39 -11.69 3.51 2.53
N THR A 40 -11.07 4.00 1.46
CA THR A 40 -11.57 5.16 0.71
C THR A 40 -12.96 4.87 0.14
N GLU A 41 -13.16 3.67 -0.39
CA GLU A 41 -14.46 3.23 -0.89
C GLU A 41 -15.49 3.18 0.24
N HIS A 42 -15.08 2.74 1.44
CA HIS A 42 -15.94 2.73 2.62
C HIS A 42 -16.49 4.13 2.94
N PHE A 43 -15.68 5.17 2.79
CA PHE A 43 -16.09 6.55 3.11
C PHE A 43 -17.18 7.09 2.19
N LYS A 44 -17.42 6.50 1.04
CA LYS A 44 -18.51 6.90 0.17
C LYS A 44 -19.89 6.72 0.84
N GLY A 45 -20.00 5.75 1.75
CA GLY A 45 -21.22 5.52 2.50
C GLY A 45 -21.12 5.86 3.99
N HIS A 46 -19.95 6.19 4.49
CA HIS A 46 -19.68 6.37 5.92
C HIS A 46 -18.78 7.57 6.19
N ALA A 47 -19.14 8.72 5.65
CA ALA A 47 -18.30 9.93 5.69
C ALA A 47 -17.98 10.41 7.11
N LYS A 48 -18.80 10.04 8.11
CA LYS A 48 -18.60 10.47 9.51
C LYS A 48 -17.91 9.42 10.38
N ASP A 49 -17.35 8.38 9.80
CA ASP A 49 -16.62 7.35 10.54
C ASP A 49 -15.20 7.86 10.87
N HIS A 50 -15.06 8.49 12.02
CA HIS A 50 -13.82 9.13 12.44
C HIS A 50 -12.72 8.13 12.77
N HIS A 51 -13.06 6.94 13.25
CA HIS A 51 -12.06 5.89 13.53
C HIS A 51 -11.41 5.40 12.25
N SER A 52 -12.21 5.13 11.23
CA SER A 52 -11.69 4.69 9.93
C SER A 52 -10.89 5.79 9.25
N ARG A 53 -11.30 7.05 9.39
CA ARG A 53 -10.58 8.20 8.84
C ARG A 53 -9.18 8.31 9.47
N ARG A 54 -9.09 8.13 10.79
CA ARG A 54 -7.81 8.15 11.51
C ARG A 54 -6.90 7.01 11.03
N GLY A 55 -7.46 5.80 10.87
CA GLY A 55 -6.73 4.66 10.33
C GLY A 55 -6.23 4.91 8.91
N LEU A 56 -7.07 5.53 8.07
CA LEU A 56 -6.69 5.88 6.71
C LEU A 56 -5.49 6.83 6.69
N LEU A 57 -5.52 7.88 7.51
CA LEU A 57 -4.41 8.84 7.59
C LEU A 57 -3.11 8.17 8.04
N LYS A 58 -3.20 7.23 9.00
CA LYS A 58 -2.03 6.44 9.43
C LYS A 58 -1.44 5.63 8.29
N MET A 59 -2.28 4.95 7.53
CA MET A 59 -1.82 4.11 6.41
C MET A 59 -1.21 4.96 5.30
N VAL A 60 -1.80 6.10 5.00
CA VAL A 60 -1.25 7.04 4.01
C VAL A 60 0.14 7.52 4.43
N GLY A 61 0.30 7.86 5.72
CA GLY A 61 1.58 8.27 6.27
C GLY A 61 2.63 7.16 6.21
N GLN A 62 2.26 5.93 6.54
CA GLN A 62 3.14 4.78 6.47
C GLN A 62 3.58 4.50 5.03
N ARG A 63 2.63 4.55 4.08
CA ARG A 63 2.93 4.36 2.66
C ARG A 63 3.93 5.40 2.16
N ARG A 64 3.73 6.65 2.52
CA ARG A 64 4.62 7.74 2.14
C ARG A 64 6.04 7.52 2.66
N ARG A 65 6.16 7.11 3.93
CA ARG A 65 7.48 6.84 4.51
C ARG A 65 8.20 5.70 3.80
N LEU A 66 7.47 4.62 3.48
CA LEU A 66 8.04 3.49 2.75
C LEU A 66 8.48 3.90 1.34
N LEU A 67 7.66 4.70 0.65
CA LEU A 67 8.00 5.19 -0.68
C LEU A 67 9.20 6.12 -0.66
N ASP A 68 9.29 7.02 0.32
CA ASP A 68 10.43 7.91 0.47
C ASP A 68 11.72 7.11 0.75
N TYR A 69 11.62 6.09 1.60
CA TYR A 69 12.73 5.19 1.88
C TYR A 69 13.20 4.48 0.62
N LEU A 70 12.27 3.92 -0.15
CA LEU A 70 12.59 3.19 -1.37
C LEU A 70 13.22 4.10 -2.41
N LYS A 71 12.69 5.31 -2.57
CA LYS A 71 13.22 6.31 -3.50
C LYS A 71 14.67 6.65 -3.19
N ALA A 72 15.01 6.78 -1.91
CA ALA A 72 16.37 7.07 -1.47
C ALA A 72 17.30 5.88 -1.67
N LYS A 73 16.79 4.66 -1.52
CA LYS A 73 17.61 3.43 -1.63
C LYS A 73 17.78 2.97 -3.07
N ASP A 74 16.71 3.03 -3.86
CA ASP A 74 16.74 2.54 -5.24
C ASP A 74 15.65 3.24 -6.04
N SER A 75 16.01 4.30 -6.73
CA SER A 75 15.04 5.10 -7.47
C SER A 75 14.37 4.34 -8.61
N LYS A 76 15.05 3.37 -9.20
CA LYS A 76 14.45 2.54 -10.27
C LYS A 76 13.33 1.66 -9.72
N ARG A 77 13.55 1.05 -8.56
CA ARG A 77 12.52 0.26 -7.90
C ARG A 77 11.33 1.15 -7.52
N TYR A 78 11.61 2.34 -7.03
CA TYR A 78 10.57 3.32 -6.70
C TYR A 78 9.73 3.67 -7.94
N ASP A 79 10.38 4.02 -9.05
CA ASP A 79 9.69 4.40 -10.28
C ASP A 79 8.83 3.24 -10.82
N THR A 80 9.36 2.03 -10.81
CA THR A 80 8.63 0.84 -11.24
C THR A 80 7.40 0.61 -10.38
N LEU A 81 7.54 0.74 -9.06
CA LEU A 81 6.43 0.53 -8.13
C LEU A 81 5.33 1.58 -8.30
N ILE A 82 5.71 2.85 -8.42
CA ILE A 82 4.76 3.94 -8.64
C ILE A 82 3.96 3.71 -9.92
N GLU A 83 4.63 3.29 -10.98
CA GLU A 83 3.99 2.99 -12.25
C GLU A 83 3.02 1.83 -12.13
N ARG A 84 3.44 0.74 -11.49
CA ARG A 84 2.58 -0.46 -11.31
C ARG A 84 1.33 -0.16 -10.49
N LEU A 85 1.46 0.69 -9.48
CA LEU A 85 0.35 1.03 -8.59
C LEU A 85 -0.47 2.22 -9.08
N GLY A 86 0.00 2.93 -10.10
CA GLY A 86 -0.69 4.12 -10.61
C GLY A 86 -0.68 5.28 -9.63
N LEU A 87 0.32 5.37 -8.78
CA LEU A 87 0.42 6.42 -7.77
C LEU A 87 1.08 7.67 -8.34
N ARG A 88 0.81 8.81 -7.72
CA ARG A 88 1.49 10.06 -8.05
C ARG A 88 2.89 10.07 -7.45
N ARG A 89 3.80 10.67 -8.19
CA ARG A 89 5.16 10.90 -7.73
C ARG A 89 5.21 12.07 -6.75
#